data_881dbb83b9627ab9b7a91eb13a3d0aff
#
_entry.id   881dbb83b9627ab9b7a91eb13a3d0aff
#
_cell.length_a   1.000
_cell.length_b   1.000
_cell.length_c   1.000
_cell.angle_alpha   90.00
_cell.angle_beta   90.00
_cell.angle_gamma   90.00
#
_symmetry.space_group_name_H-M   'P 1'
#
loop_
_entity.id
_entity.type
_entity.pdbx_description
1 polymer ?
#
loop_
_entity_poly.entity_id
_entity_poly.type
_entity_poly.pdbx_seq_one_letter_code
_entity_poly.pdbx_strand_id
1 'polypeptide(L)'
;MPISNAAITARLAAIVLFAAITPTLLMTAPAVAAQLASQWQLSPARIGDLFSVELGAMSLATLPAWWWLKRVDWRTAARVAALLFIAANLLSMLADTYAVLLVLRGASALAGGSLMILCLASAATTANPSRVYGVWVMGQLIFGALGLVVLPGLFERFGLNACYLILAGLMALLLPLARAFPAGSRALPTSRAPVLPGSRWKAALGVGAVLAFYISLGGVWTFIGALGASAGISAQHSGDILAIATVMGIAGAASASLIGTRLPRGVLLLLGYLLMAAAVLLLFGKPALLRFALAALLFKFTWTFILPLILACLADLDHSGKLMNASNLVIGGGLAIGPALAGRLIEASGGFSLLLLGAAAITLLSLVMIVASRPHSPTELEPV
;
A
#
# COMPACT_ATOMS: atom_id res chain seq x y z
N MET A 1 5.31 -32.60 19.75
CA MET A 1 5.12 -33.30 18.46
C MET A 1 5.68 -32.42 17.38
N PRO A 2 6.52 -32.93 16.47
CA PRO A 2 7.00 -32.13 15.33
C PRO A 2 5.79 -31.76 14.46
N ILE A 3 5.71 -30.47 14.09
CA ILE A 3 4.67 -29.96 13.19
C ILE A 3 4.88 -30.64 11.83
N SER A 4 3.84 -31.26 11.25
CA SER A 4 3.96 -31.92 9.95
C SER A 4 4.27 -30.91 8.85
N ASN A 5 5.05 -31.30 7.83
CA ASN A 5 5.37 -30.45 6.69
C ASN A 5 4.10 -29.91 6.01
N ALA A 6 3.02 -30.70 5.97
CA ALA A 6 1.72 -30.26 5.45
C ALA A 6 1.11 -29.10 6.25
N ALA A 7 1.23 -29.10 7.58
CA ALA A 7 0.73 -28.01 8.42
C ALA A 7 1.56 -26.73 8.25
N ILE A 8 2.87 -26.84 8.06
CA ILE A 8 3.76 -25.69 7.75
C ILE A 8 3.37 -25.09 6.41
N THR A 9 3.21 -25.91 5.37
CA THR A 9 2.82 -25.46 4.02
C THR A 9 1.44 -24.80 4.03
N ALA A 10 0.45 -25.39 4.70
CA ALA A 10 -0.89 -24.81 4.82
C ALA A 10 -0.87 -23.44 5.53
N ARG A 11 -0.05 -23.29 6.58
CA ARG A 11 0.12 -22.01 7.26
C ARG A 11 0.77 -20.96 6.37
N LEU A 12 1.82 -21.31 5.63
CA LEU A 12 2.46 -20.38 4.68
C LEU A 12 1.49 -19.96 3.58
N ALA A 13 0.72 -20.92 3.03
CA ALA A 13 -0.32 -20.61 2.06
C ALA A 13 -1.39 -19.67 2.64
N ALA A 14 -1.85 -19.91 3.87
CA ALA A 14 -2.81 -19.02 4.53
C ALA A 14 -2.25 -17.58 4.66
N ILE A 15 -1.03 -17.42 5.18
CA ILE A 15 -0.39 -16.10 5.33
C ILE A 15 -0.31 -15.38 3.99
N VAL A 16 0.22 -16.05 2.96
CA VAL A 16 0.46 -15.42 1.66
C VAL A 16 -0.84 -15.05 0.96
N LEU A 17 -1.83 -15.97 0.94
CA LEU A 17 -3.07 -15.77 0.19
C LEU A 17 -3.99 -14.76 0.87
N PHE A 18 -4.18 -14.82 2.19
CA PHE A 18 -4.96 -13.80 2.90
C PHE A 18 -4.31 -12.42 2.75
N ALA A 19 -2.99 -12.32 2.93
CA ALA A 19 -2.27 -11.07 2.81
C ALA A 19 -2.21 -10.53 1.36
N ALA A 20 -2.32 -11.38 0.35
CA ALA A 20 -2.38 -10.96 -1.05
C ALA A 20 -3.76 -10.38 -1.44
N ILE A 21 -4.86 -10.95 -0.92
CA ILE A 21 -6.21 -10.54 -1.28
C ILE A 21 -6.64 -9.27 -0.55
N THR A 22 -6.30 -9.12 0.73
CA THR A 22 -6.81 -8.02 1.55
C THR A 22 -6.50 -6.61 1.01
N PRO A 23 -5.32 -6.29 0.43
CA PRO A 23 -5.03 -4.97 -0.14
C PRO A 23 -5.35 -4.86 -1.63
N THR A 24 -6.08 -5.81 -2.23
CA THR A 24 -6.34 -5.81 -3.68
C THR A 24 -6.98 -4.52 -4.15
N LEU A 25 -7.89 -3.92 -3.35
CA LEU A 25 -8.50 -2.64 -3.70
C LEU A 25 -7.49 -1.50 -3.78
N LEU A 26 -6.50 -1.44 -2.90
CA LEU A 26 -5.38 -0.50 -3.03
C LEU A 26 -4.59 -0.76 -4.32
N MET A 27 -4.31 -2.02 -4.61
CA MET A 27 -3.53 -2.38 -5.81
C MET A 27 -4.28 -2.06 -7.11
N THR A 28 -5.60 -2.21 -7.12
CA THR A 28 -6.49 -1.95 -8.26
C THR A 28 -7.19 -0.59 -8.18
N ALA A 29 -6.81 0.28 -7.25
CA ALA A 29 -7.43 1.58 -7.03
C ALA A 29 -7.64 2.40 -8.32
N PRO A 30 -6.69 2.45 -9.29
CA PRO A 30 -6.89 3.19 -10.53
C PRO A 30 -8.11 2.75 -11.34
N ALA A 31 -8.34 1.44 -11.45
CA ALA A 31 -9.47 0.88 -12.20
C ALA A 31 -10.78 1.10 -11.45
N VAL A 32 -10.78 0.87 -10.13
CA VAL A 32 -11.96 1.04 -9.28
C VAL A 32 -12.38 2.51 -9.18
N ALA A 33 -11.43 3.44 -9.04
CA ALA A 33 -11.72 4.88 -9.00
C ALA A 33 -12.32 5.37 -10.32
N ALA A 34 -11.79 4.93 -11.46
CA ALA A 34 -12.35 5.25 -12.78
C ALA A 34 -13.77 4.69 -12.94
N GLN A 35 -14.04 3.47 -12.45
CA GLN A 35 -15.37 2.86 -12.48
C GLN A 35 -16.36 3.57 -11.56
N LEU A 36 -15.94 4.01 -10.38
CA LEU A 36 -16.77 4.83 -9.47
C LEU A 36 -17.17 6.17 -10.10
N ALA A 37 -16.23 6.81 -10.80
CA ALA A 37 -16.49 8.04 -11.51
C ALA A 37 -17.51 7.84 -12.65
N SER A 38 -17.40 6.77 -13.43
CA SER A 38 -18.28 6.52 -14.58
C SER A 38 -19.64 5.97 -14.17
N GLN A 39 -19.71 4.98 -13.29
CA GLN A 39 -20.94 4.27 -12.95
C GLN A 39 -21.76 5.01 -11.88
N TRP A 40 -21.11 5.53 -10.82
CA TRP A 40 -21.79 6.21 -9.72
C TRP A 40 -21.79 7.73 -9.86
N GLN A 41 -21.14 8.26 -10.91
CA GLN A 41 -21.01 9.71 -11.15
C GLN A 41 -20.47 10.46 -9.92
N LEU A 42 -19.57 9.78 -9.15
CA LEU A 42 -18.99 10.40 -7.97
C LEU A 42 -17.99 11.46 -8.36
N SER A 43 -18.04 12.59 -7.62
CA SER A 43 -17.00 13.61 -7.76
C SER A 43 -15.64 13.09 -7.31
N PRO A 44 -14.54 13.69 -7.80
CA PRO A 44 -13.18 13.30 -7.37
C PRO A 44 -12.99 13.36 -5.85
N ALA A 45 -13.57 14.34 -5.16
CA ALA A 45 -13.52 14.43 -3.70
C ALA A 45 -14.19 13.22 -3.03
N ARG A 46 -15.38 12.82 -3.48
CA ARG A 46 -16.07 11.64 -2.92
C ARG A 46 -15.31 10.34 -3.17
N ILE A 47 -14.71 10.19 -4.35
CA ILE A 47 -13.84 9.04 -4.65
C ILE A 47 -12.64 9.04 -3.71
N GLY A 48 -11.99 10.19 -3.55
CA GLY A 48 -10.87 10.36 -2.63
C GLY A 48 -11.23 10.02 -1.19
N ASP A 49 -12.39 10.47 -0.70
CA ASP A 49 -12.89 10.19 0.65
C ASP A 49 -13.18 8.69 0.84
N LEU A 50 -13.74 8.02 -0.17
CA LEU A 50 -13.99 6.58 -0.11
C LEU A 50 -12.69 5.78 0.04
N PHE A 51 -11.68 6.08 -0.77
CA PHE A 51 -10.37 5.45 -0.64
C PHE A 51 -9.67 5.82 0.67
N SER A 52 -9.85 7.06 1.16
CA SER A 52 -9.34 7.49 2.47
C SER A 52 -9.93 6.69 3.62
N VAL A 53 -11.25 6.49 3.62
CA VAL A 53 -11.92 5.66 4.63
C VAL A 53 -11.45 4.22 4.53
N GLU A 54 -11.33 3.68 3.33
CA GLU A 54 -10.92 2.30 3.13
C GLU A 54 -9.46 2.06 3.58
N LEU A 55 -8.51 2.87 3.10
CA LEU A 55 -7.11 2.72 3.47
C LEU A 55 -6.84 3.13 4.92
N GLY A 56 -7.58 4.13 5.42
CA GLY A 56 -7.54 4.55 6.82
C GLY A 56 -8.06 3.47 7.75
N ALA A 57 -9.20 2.86 7.47
CA ALA A 57 -9.76 1.77 8.27
C ALA A 57 -8.84 0.55 8.29
N MET A 58 -8.23 0.20 7.14
CA MET A 58 -7.25 -0.87 7.04
C MET A 58 -6.03 -0.62 7.95
N SER A 59 -5.53 0.60 7.97
CA SER A 59 -4.41 1.01 8.83
C SER A 59 -4.80 1.07 10.31
N LEU A 60 -5.96 1.64 10.62
CA LEU A 60 -6.50 1.77 11.98
C LEU A 60 -6.80 0.42 12.64
N ALA A 61 -7.00 -0.65 11.86
CA ALA A 61 -7.13 -2.01 12.38
C ALA A 61 -5.94 -2.42 13.27
N THR A 62 -4.78 -1.77 13.12
CA THR A 62 -3.59 -2.00 13.94
C THR A 62 -3.84 -1.66 15.41
N LEU A 63 -4.64 -0.64 15.71
CA LEU A 63 -4.87 -0.18 17.09
C LEU A 63 -5.60 -1.24 17.94
N PRO A 64 -6.78 -1.75 17.54
CA PRO A 64 -7.43 -2.81 18.29
C PRO A 64 -6.66 -4.13 18.26
N ALA A 65 -5.82 -4.37 17.24
CA ALA A 65 -5.03 -5.59 17.14
C ALA A 65 -4.03 -5.76 18.28
N TRP A 66 -3.47 -4.69 18.83
CA TRP A 66 -2.59 -4.74 20.00
C TRP A 66 -3.26 -5.39 21.22
N TRP A 67 -4.60 -5.30 21.31
CA TRP A 67 -5.38 -5.88 22.37
C TRP A 67 -5.82 -7.30 22.05
N TRP A 68 -6.47 -7.54 20.88
CA TRP A 68 -7.07 -8.84 20.59
C TRP A 68 -6.06 -9.92 20.19
N LEU A 69 -4.90 -9.60 19.58
CA LEU A 69 -3.85 -10.57 19.25
C LEU A 69 -3.37 -11.37 20.48
N LYS A 70 -3.42 -10.76 21.67
CA LYS A 70 -2.99 -11.36 22.93
C LYS A 70 -4.10 -12.10 23.66
N ARG A 71 -5.35 -11.96 23.25
CA ARG A 71 -6.53 -12.43 24.00
C ARG A 71 -7.43 -13.35 23.19
N VAL A 72 -7.49 -13.16 21.87
CA VAL A 72 -8.37 -13.93 21.00
C VAL A 72 -7.56 -15.02 20.31
N ASP A 73 -8.16 -16.20 20.19
CA ASP A 73 -7.58 -17.29 19.40
C ASP A 73 -7.42 -16.86 17.93
N TRP A 74 -6.23 -17.04 17.38
CA TRP A 74 -5.89 -16.53 16.04
C TRP A 74 -6.72 -17.17 14.92
N ARG A 75 -7.14 -18.44 15.09
CA ARG A 75 -8.03 -19.11 14.14
C ARG A 75 -9.42 -18.50 14.15
N THR A 76 -9.93 -18.18 15.34
CA THR A 76 -11.21 -17.51 15.51
C THR A 76 -11.17 -16.11 14.97
N ALA A 77 -10.12 -15.33 15.27
CA ALA A 77 -9.92 -14.00 14.72
C ALA A 77 -9.88 -14.01 13.18
N ALA A 78 -9.15 -14.96 12.57
CA ALA A 78 -9.08 -15.12 11.12
C ALA A 78 -10.46 -15.39 10.51
N ARG A 79 -11.24 -16.32 11.10
CA ARG A 79 -12.59 -16.66 10.62
C ARG A 79 -13.54 -15.47 10.71
N VAL A 80 -13.58 -14.81 11.87
CA VAL A 80 -14.46 -13.66 12.09
C VAL A 80 -14.12 -12.53 11.13
N ALA A 81 -12.85 -12.18 11.00
CA ALA A 81 -12.41 -11.13 10.08
C ALA A 81 -12.69 -11.51 8.61
N ALA A 82 -12.47 -12.76 8.19
CA ALA A 82 -12.78 -13.22 6.83
C ALA A 82 -14.30 -13.18 6.56
N LEU A 83 -15.13 -13.62 7.51
CA LEU A 83 -16.59 -13.56 7.37
C LEU A 83 -17.11 -12.12 7.31
N LEU A 84 -16.58 -11.21 8.13
CA LEU A 84 -16.91 -9.79 8.06
C LEU A 84 -16.47 -9.17 6.74
N PHE A 85 -15.29 -9.54 6.21
CA PHE A 85 -14.85 -9.10 4.89
C PHE A 85 -15.79 -9.58 3.78
N ILE A 86 -16.19 -10.85 3.80
CA ILE A 86 -17.14 -11.43 2.84
C ILE A 86 -18.49 -10.69 2.93
N ALA A 87 -19.04 -10.59 4.12
CA ALA A 87 -20.33 -9.94 4.33
C ALA A 87 -20.32 -8.48 3.87
N ALA A 88 -19.30 -7.71 4.24
CA ALA A 88 -19.18 -6.30 3.84
C ALA A 88 -19.04 -6.14 2.32
N ASN A 89 -18.31 -7.04 1.62
CA ASN A 89 -18.23 -7.01 0.17
C ASN A 89 -19.56 -7.39 -0.49
N LEU A 90 -20.25 -8.43 -0.03
CA LEU A 90 -21.56 -8.80 -0.56
C LEU A 90 -22.60 -7.70 -0.32
N LEU A 91 -22.62 -7.11 0.86
CA LEU A 91 -23.53 -5.98 1.16
C LEU A 91 -23.18 -4.73 0.34
N SER A 92 -21.90 -4.52 -0.01
CA SER A 92 -21.49 -3.40 -0.89
C SER A 92 -22.16 -3.47 -2.28
N MET A 93 -22.51 -4.68 -2.74
CA MET A 93 -23.24 -4.86 -4.00
C MET A 93 -24.71 -4.36 -3.93
N LEU A 94 -25.25 -4.25 -2.73
CA LEU A 94 -26.62 -3.81 -2.46
C LEU A 94 -26.68 -2.34 -1.97
N ALA A 95 -25.53 -1.64 -2.00
CA ALA A 95 -25.47 -0.26 -1.55
C ALA A 95 -26.18 0.67 -2.56
N ASP A 96 -27.23 1.36 -2.13
CA ASP A 96 -28.02 2.29 -2.95
C ASP A 96 -27.55 3.75 -2.76
N THR A 97 -26.77 4.03 -1.72
CA THR A 97 -26.29 5.38 -1.41
C THR A 97 -24.79 5.39 -1.15
N TYR A 98 -24.18 6.54 -1.45
CA TYR A 98 -22.75 6.75 -1.15
C TYR A 98 -22.42 6.53 0.33
N ALA A 99 -23.27 6.96 1.26
CA ALA A 99 -23.03 6.82 2.70
C ALA A 99 -23.01 5.35 3.12
N VAL A 100 -23.92 4.52 2.61
CA VAL A 100 -23.95 3.08 2.87
C VAL A 100 -22.72 2.42 2.29
N LEU A 101 -22.36 2.75 1.04
CA LEU A 101 -21.14 2.23 0.42
C LEU A 101 -19.90 2.58 1.26
N LEU A 102 -19.77 3.84 1.71
CA LEU A 102 -18.64 4.32 2.50
C LEU A 102 -18.47 3.50 3.80
N VAL A 103 -19.56 3.26 4.52
CA VAL A 103 -19.54 2.46 5.77
C VAL A 103 -19.16 1.01 5.49
N LEU A 104 -19.73 0.41 4.45
CA LEU A 104 -19.44 -0.98 4.09
C LEU A 104 -18.00 -1.17 3.60
N ARG A 105 -17.44 -0.21 2.86
CA ARG A 105 -16.04 -0.21 2.44
C ARG A 105 -15.11 -0.07 3.65
N GLY A 106 -15.44 0.83 4.59
CA GLY A 106 -14.70 0.97 5.85
C GLY A 106 -14.72 -0.33 6.67
N ALA A 107 -15.88 -0.98 6.78
CA ALA A 107 -16.02 -2.26 7.48
C ALA A 107 -15.22 -3.39 6.82
N SER A 108 -15.29 -3.50 5.48
CA SER A 108 -14.49 -4.45 4.69
C SER A 108 -12.99 -4.22 4.91
N ALA A 109 -12.55 -2.97 4.87
CA ALA A 109 -11.15 -2.60 5.03
C ALA A 109 -10.64 -2.84 6.46
N LEU A 110 -11.46 -2.59 7.48
CA LEU A 110 -11.13 -2.90 8.88
C LEU A 110 -10.95 -4.41 9.08
N ALA A 111 -11.83 -5.21 8.49
CA ALA A 111 -11.74 -6.68 8.50
C ALA A 111 -10.49 -7.16 7.74
N GLY A 112 -10.25 -6.63 6.55
CA GLY A 112 -9.04 -6.91 5.75
C GLY A 112 -7.75 -6.53 6.47
N GLY A 113 -7.71 -5.35 7.10
CA GLY A 113 -6.58 -4.89 7.92
C GLY A 113 -6.32 -5.80 9.11
N SER A 114 -7.37 -6.28 9.77
CA SER A 114 -7.24 -7.26 10.87
C SER A 114 -6.62 -8.57 10.40
N LEU A 115 -7.02 -9.09 9.23
CA LEU A 115 -6.40 -10.26 8.60
C LEU A 115 -4.94 -10.00 8.25
N MET A 116 -4.63 -8.82 7.68
CA MET A 116 -3.26 -8.43 7.33
C MET A 116 -2.35 -8.45 8.55
N ILE A 117 -2.79 -7.88 9.67
CA ILE A 117 -2.01 -7.85 10.92
C ILE A 117 -1.83 -9.26 11.48
N LEU A 118 -2.84 -10.12 11.39
CA LEU A 118 -2.72 -11.51 11.78
C LEU A 118 -1.70 -12.26 10.92
N CYS A 119 -1.69 -12.00 9.60
CA CYS A 119 -0.69 -12.55 8.69
C CYS A 119 0.72 -12.08 9.04
N LEU A 120 0.91 -10.78 9.33
CA LEU A 120 2.17 -10.21 9.81
C LEU A 120 2.65 -10.89 11.09
N ALA A 121 1.78 -10.97 12.08
CA ALA A 121 2.05 -11.61 13.37
C ALA A 121 2.41 -13.08 13.19
N SER A 122 1.68 -13.80 12.33
CA SER A 122 1.94 -15.21 12.06
C SER A 122 3.26 -15.40 11.29
N ALA A 123 3.55 -14.57 10.30
CA ALA A 123 4.80 -14.61 9.53
C ALA A 123 6.03 -14.41 10.44
N ALA A 124 5.96 -13.47 11.39
CA ALA A 124 7.03 -13.19 12.33
C ALA A 124 7.40 -14.40 13.23
N THR A 125 6.50 -15.37 13.37
CA THR A 125 6.75 -16.61 14.16
C THR A 125 7.15 -17.82 13.30
N THR A 126 7.45 -17.63 12.02
CA THR A 126 7.99 -18.67 11.12
C THR A 126 9.50 -18.77 11.22
N ALA A 127 10.07 -19.87 10.72
CA ALA A 127 11.52 -20.09 10.74
C ALA A 127 12.29 -19.06 9.87
N ASN A 128 11.68 -18.57 8.81
CA ASN A 128 12.27 -17.54 7.93
C ASN A 128 11.24 -16.46 7.58
N PRO A 129 11.00 -15.48 8.46
CA PRO A 129 10.03 -14.41 8.24
C PRO A 129 10.29 -13.61 6.96
N SER A 130 11.55 -13.30 6.66
CA SER A 130 11.92 -12.49 5.48
C SER A 130 11.48 -13.14 4.18
N ARG A 131 11.64 -14.48 4.07
CA ARG A 131 11.17 -15.24 2.91
C ARG A 131 9.64 -15.20 2.79
N VAL A 132 8.93 -15.34 3.92
CA VAL A 132 7.46 -15.29 3.94
C VAL A 132 6.95 -13.92 3.50
N TYR A 133 7.55 -12.84 4.00
CA TYR A 133 7.23 -11.48 3.57
C TYR A 133 7.51 -11.26 2.09
N GLY A 134 8.63 -11.77 1.56
CA GLY A 134 8.96 -11.67 0.14
C GLY A 134 7.92 -12.35 -0.75
N VAL A 135 7.54 -13.60 -0.43
CA VAL A 135 6.51 -14.35 -1.18
C VAL A 135 5.14 -13.66 -1.06
N TRP A 136 4.79 -13.15 0.12
CA TRP A 136 3.57 -12.38 0.32
C TRP A 136 3.52 -11.13 -0.58
N VAL A 137 4.57 -10.30 -0.58
CA VAL A 137 4.62 -9.09 -1.43
C VAL A 137 4.50 -9.45 -2.91
N MET A 138 5.16 -10.52 -3.35
CA MET A 138 4.98 -11.04 -4.72
C MET A 138 3.52 -11.43 -5.00
N GLY A 139 2.87 -12.11 -4.05
CA GLY A 139 1.45 -12.45 -4.15
C GLY A 139 0.56 -11.21 -4.32
N GLN A 140 0.78 -10.17 -3.53
CA GLN A 140 0.05 -8.90 -3.65
C GLN A 140 0.22 -8.25 -5.03
N LEU A 141 1.45 -8.21 -5.55
CA LEU A 141 1.74 -7.62 -6.84
C LEU A 141 1.10 -8.42 -7.99
N ILE A 142 1.13 -9.74 -7.90
CA ILE A 142 0.48 -10.63 -8.88
C ILE A 142 -1.04 -10.41 -8.87
N PHE A 143 -1.69 -10.45 -7.70
CA PHE A 143 -3.13 -10.21 -7.59
C PHE A 143 -3.52 -8.81 -8.04
N GLY A 144 -2.71 -7.80 -7.70
CA GLY A 144 -2.90 -6.44 -8.17
C GLY A 144 -2.80 -6.31 -9.69
N ALA A 145 -1.78 -6.90 -10.29
CA ALA A 145 -1.58 -6.89 -11.75
C ALA A 145 -2.72 -7.63 -12.47
N LEU A 146 -3.09 -8.82 -12.00
CA LEU A 146 -4.24 -9.57 -12.55
C LEU A 146 -5.53 -8.78 -12.44
N GLY A 147 -5.78 -8.13 -11.30
CA GLY A 147 -6.95 -7.27 -11.11
C GLY A 147 -6.98 -6.10 -12.09
N LEU A 148 -5.85 -5.44 -12.33
CA LEU A 148 -5.76 -4.31 -13.28
C LEU A 148 -6.03 -4.74 -14.74
N VAL A 149 -5.65 -5.97 -15.13
CA VAL A 149 -5.94 -6.52 -16.47
C VAL A 149 -7.41 -6.94 -16.59
N VAL A 150 -7.94 -7.59 -15.57
CA VAL A 150 -9.23 -8.29 -15.66
C VAL A 150 -10.41 -7.38 -15.32
N LEU A 151 -10.26 -6.49 -14.32
CA LEU A 151 -11.38 -5.67 -13.83
C LEU A 151 -11.98 -4.74 -14.89
N PRO A 152 -11.22 -4.05 -15.77
CA PRO A 152 -11.85 -3.18 -16.78
C PRO A 152 -12.87 -3.91 -17.64
N GLY A 153 -12.53 -5.09 -18.17
CA GLY A 153 -13.44 -5.90 -18.98
C GLY A 153 -14.64 -6.45 -18.18
N LEU A 154 -14.45 -6.76 -16.91
CA LEU A 154 -15.55 -7.16 -16.03
C LEU A 154 -16.46 -5.99 -15.66
N PHE A 155 -15.91 -4.80 -15.50
CA PHE A 155 -16.69 -3.59 -15.22
C PHE A 155 -17.62 -3.20 -16.36
N GLU A 156 -17.18 -3.40 -17.61
CA GLU A 156 -18.03 -3.18 -18.79
C GLU A 156 -19.28 -4.09 -18.80
N ARG A 157 -19.15 -5.32 -18.29
CA ARG A 157 -20.24 -6.31 -18.32
C ARG A 157 -21.08 -6.35 -17.06
N PHE A 158 -20.46 -6.22 -15.90
CA PHE A 158 -21.09 -6.47 -14.59
C PHE A 158 -21.01 -5.27 -13.64
N GLY A 159 -20.37 -4.18 -14.08
CA GLY A 159 -20.17 -3.01 -13.24
C GLY A 159 -19.28 -3.27 -12.03
N LEU A 160 -19.31 -2.34 -11.08
CA LEU A 160 -18.49 -2.37 -9.87
C LEU A 160 -18.72 -3.60 -8.99
N ASN A 161 -19.93 -4.18 -9.06
CA ASN A 161 -20.32 -5.38 -8.32
C ASN A 161 -19.41 -6.58 -8.59
N ALA A 162 -18.82 -6.67 -9.81
CA ALA A 162 -17.84 -7.70 -10.15
C ALA A 162 -16.64 -7.71 -9.20
N CYS A 163 -16.12 -6.54 -8.83
CA CYS A 163 -15.00 -6.43 -7.91
C CYS A 163 -15.36 -6.97 -6.53
N TYR A 164 -16.51 -6.55 -5.99
CA TYR A 164 -16.94 -6.98 -4.66
C TYR A 164 -17.27 -8.47 -4.60
N LEU A 165 -17.90 -9.00 -5.64
CA LEU A 165 -18.19 -10.43 -5.75
C LEU A 165 -16.90 -11.27 -5.81
N ILE A 166 -15.91 -10.83 -6.59
CA ILE A 166 -14.60 -11.50 -6.69
C ILE A 166 -13.89 -11.50 -5.34
N LEU A 167 -13.84 -10.36 -4.66
CA LEU A 167 -13.21 -10.26 -3.34
C LEU A 167 -13.90 -11.17 -2.31
N ALA A 168 -15.23 -11.16 -2.28
CA ALA A 168 -16.01 -12.04 -1.40
C ALA A 168 -15.79 -13.53 -1.74
N GLY A 169 -15.83 -13.89 -3.02
CA GLY A 169 -15.64 -15.25 -3.50
C GLY A 169 -14.24 -15.79 -3.20
N LEU A 170 -13.19 -15.01 -3.51
CA LEU A 170 -11.81 -15.37 -3.19
C LEU A 170 -11.62 -15.57 -1.67
N MET A 171 -12.16 -14.66 -0.87
CA MET A 171 -12.07 -14.78 0.59
C MET A 171 -12.84 -15.99 1.11
N ALA A 172 -13.99 -16.32 0.54
CA ALA A 172 -14.77 -17.50 0.88
C ALA A 172 -14.00 -18.80 0.56
N LEU A 173 -13.33 -18.86 -0.59
CA LEU A 173 -12.46 -19.98 -0.96
C LEU A 173 -11.29 -20.16 0.03
N LEU A 174 -10.79 -19.06 0.60
CA LEU A 174 -9.70 -19.12 1.58
C LEU A 174 -10.17 -19.38 3.00
N LEU A 175 -11.45 -19.26 3.32
CA LEU A 175 -11.97 -19.40 4.67
C LEU A 175 -11.53 -20.70 5.37
N PRO A 176 -11.47 -21.88 4.72
CA PRO A 176 -10.95 -23.10 5.33
C PRO A 176 -9.50 -23.00 5.81
N LEU A 177 -8.66 -22.18 5.13
CA LEU A 177 -7.27 -21.94 5.49
C LEU A 177 -7.11 -21.16 6.80
N ALA A 178 -8.16 -20.52 7.32
CA ALA A 178 -8.13 -19.89 8.65
C ALA A 178 -7.76 -20.90 9.77
N ARG A 179 -8.00 -22.19 9.56
CA ARG A 179 -7.59 -23.27 10.48
C ARG A 179 -6.09 -23.48 10.55
N ALA A 180 -5.34 -23.03 9.54
CA ALA A 180 -3.89 -23.19 9.46
C ALA A 180 -3.12 -22.19 10.33
N PHE A 181 -3.77 -21.13 10.81
CA PHE A 181 -3.16 -20.24 11.80
C PHE A 181 -2.92 -20.97 13.11
N PRO A 182 -1.89 -20.55 13.91
CA PRO A 182 -1.65 -21.13 15.23
C PRO A 182 -2.88 -21.05 16.12
N ALA A 183 -3.15 -22.11 16.89
CA ALA A 183 -4.17 -22.08 17.93
C ALA A 183 -3.72 -21.22 19.12
N GLY A 184 -4.68 -20.59 19.79
CA GLY A 184 -4.44 -19.73 20.94
C GLY A 184 -4.02 -18.31 20.55
N SER A 185 -3.87 -17.47 21.58
CA SER A 185 -3.38 -16.10 21.47
C SER A 185 -1.88 -16.06 21.76
N ARG A 186 -1.14 -15.15 21.10
CA ARG A 186 0.30 -14.97 21.34
C ARG A 186 0.65 -13.48 21.42
N ALA A 187 1.45 -13.12 22.40
CA ALA A 187 2.08 -11.82 22.43
C ALA A 187 3.14 -11.75 21.34
N LEU A 188 3.15 -10.68 20.56
CA LEU A 188 4.26 -10.40 19.65
C LEU A 188 5.53 -10.17 20.46
N PRO A 189 6.71 -10.61 19.96
CA PRO A 189 7.99 -10.28 20.59
C PRO A 189 8.13 -8.75 20.63
N THR A 190 8.19 -8.19 21.82
CA THR A 190 8.52 -6.77 21.99
C THR A 190 10.04 -6.65 21.99
N SER A 191 10.60 -5.96 21.01
CA SER A 191 12.01 -5.59 21.07
C SER A 191 12.24 -4.69 22.27
N ARG A 192 13.06 -5.14 23.23
CA ARG A 192 13.52 -4.37 24.41
C ARG A 192 14.84 -3.68 24.17
N ALA A 193 15.15 -3.30 22.94
CA ALA A 193 16.37 -2.55 22.69
C ALA A 193 16.35 -1.22 23.46
N PRO A 194 17.48 -0.83 24.11
CA PRO A 194 17.57 0.45 24.80
C PRO A 194 17.35 1.59 23.80
N VAL A 195 16.55 2.55 24.21
CA VAL A 195 16.36 3.78 23.44
C VAL A 195 17.59 4.63 23.63
N LEU A 196 18.47 4.65 22.64
CA LEU A 196 19.54 5.65 22.60
C LEU A 196 18.89 7.03 22.39
N PRO A 197 19.37 8.09 23.05
CA PRO A 197 18.82 9.42 22.89
C PRO A 197 19.19 9.97 21.50
N GLY A 198 18.38 9.59 20.49
CA GLY A 198 18.46 10.20 19.18
C GLY A 198 17.74 11.56 19.16
N SER A 199 18.12 12.42 18.24
CA SER A 199 17.43 13.71 18.05
C SER A 199 15.97 13.48 17.69
N ARG A 200 15.04 13.83 18.60
CA ARG A 200 13.58 13.74 18.38
C ARG A 200 13.15 14.47 17.10
N TRP A 201 13.84 15.56 16.78
CA TRP A 201 13.60 16.36 15.58
C TRP A 201 13.94 15.57 14.30
N LYS A 202 15.08 14.88 14.27
CA LYS A 202 15.46 14.03 13.13
C LYS A 202 14.49 12.86 12.95
N ALA A 203 14.05 12.25 14.03
CA ALA A 203 13.02 11.22 13.99
C ALA A 203 11.69 11.77 13.44
N ALA A 204 11.26 12.95 13.86
CA ALA A 204 10.05 13.61 13.34
C ALA A 204 10.17 13.93 11.85
N LEU A 205 11.33 14.44 11.40
CA LEU A 205 11.60 14.66 9.97
C LEU A 205 11.55 13.36 9.16
N GLY A 206 12.15 12.28 9.66
CA GLY A 206 12.11 10.99 8.99
C GLY A 206 10.69 10.43 8.86
N VAL A 207 9.91 10.50 9.93
CA VAL A 207 8.49 10.10 9.93
C VAL A 207 7.66 10.99 9.00
N GLY A 208 7.88 12.32 9.06
CA GLY A 208 7.23 13.27 8.17
C GLY A 208 7.56 13.04 6.69
N ALA A 209 8.81 12.65 6.38
CA ALA A 209 9.22 12.28 5.03
C ALA A 209 8.45 11.07 4.50
N VAL A 210 8.29 10.01 5.31
CA VAL A 210 7.47 8.84 4.96
C VAL A 210 6.03 9.25 4.70
N LEU A 211 5.45 10.04 5.60
CA LEU A 211 4.07 10.51 5.47
C LEU A 211 3.87 11.29 4.16
N ALA A 212 4.73 12.28 3.90
CA ALA A 212 4.68 13.10 2.69
C ALA A 212 4.83 12.24 1.42
N PHE A 213 5.79 11.31 1.40
CA PHE A 213 5.99 10.41 0.27
C PHE A 213 4.73 9.59 -0.03
N TYR A 214 4.10 9.01 0.99
CA TYR A 214 2.92 8.18 0.80
C TYR A 214 1.63 8.96 0.54
N ILE A 215 1.53 10.21 0.98
CA ILE A 215 0.46 11.13 0.56
C ILE A 215 0.53 11.36 -0.96
N SER A 216 1.72 11.69 -1.47
CA SER A 216 1.93 11.85 -2.91
C SER A 216 1.58 10.59 -3.69
N LEU A 217 2.13 9.44 -3.27
CA LEU A 217 1.89 8.15 -3.92
C LEU A 217 0.42 7.75 -3.93
N GLY A 218 -0.25 7.82 -2.77
CA GLY A 218 -1.65 7.42 -2.64
C GLY A 218 -2.57 8.27 -3.50
N GLY A 219 -2.33 9.58 -3.54
CA GLY A 219 -3.09 10.50 -4.37
C GLY A 219 -2.95 10.22 -5.87
N VAL A 220 -1.71 10.15 -6.36
CA VAL A 220 -1.46 9.90 -7.80
C VAL A 220 -1.94 8.51 -8.20
N TRP A 221 -1.63 7.47 -7.42
CA TRP A 221 -2.02 6.10 -7.74
C TRP A 221 -3.52 5.93 -7.86
N THR A 222 -4.29 6.50 -6.94
CA THR A 222 -5.76 6.39 -6.96
C THR A 222 -6.36 6.96 -8.23
N PHE A 223 -5.83 8.08 -8.71
CA PHE A 223 -6.45 8.81 -9.84
C PHE A 223 -5.74 8.63 -11.19
N ILE A 224 -4.64 7.87 -11.28
CA ILE A 224 -3.88 7.70 -12.52
C ILE A 224 -4.72 7.06 -13.64
N GLY A 225 -5.66 6.17 -13.31
CA GLY A 225 -6.60 5.59 -14.26
C GLY A 225 -7.60 6.61 -14.81
N ALA A 226 -8.15 7.46 -13.95
CA ALA A 226 -9.04 8.55 -14.35
C ALA A 226 -8.30 9.60 -15.18
N LEU A 227 -7.03 9.87 -14.88
CA LEU A 227 -6.17 10.72 -15.70
C LEU A 227 -5.97 10.13 -17.10
N GLY A 228 -5.67 8.83 -17.21
CA GLY A 228 -5.57 8.13 -18.49
C GLY A 228 -6.87 8.25 -19.31
N ALA A 229 -8.03 8.03 -18.67
CA ALA A 229 -9.33 8.20 -19.31
C ALA A 229 -9.57 9.64 -19.82
N SER A 230 -9.18 10.66 -19.05
CA SER A 230 -9.26 12.07 -19.48
C SER A 230 -8.36 12.41 -20.68
N ALA A 231 -7.31 11.63 -20.89
CA ALA A 231 -6.40 11.72 -22.02
C ALA A 231 -6.85 10.88 -23.24
N GLY A 232 -8.03 10.21 -23.15
CA GLY A 232 -8.57 9.37 -24.21
C GLY A 232 -8.01 7.94 -24.23
N ILE A 233 -7.30 7.51 -23.19
CA ILE A 233 -6.81 6.14 -23.08
C ILE A 233 -7.94 5.26 -22.54
N SER A 234 -8.25 4.16 -23.23
CA SER A 234 -9.31 3.24 -22.82
C SER A 234 -8.98 2.61 -21.45
N ALA A 235 -10.04 2.24 -20.71
CA ALA A 235 -9.89 1.59 -19.40
C ALA A 235 -9.03 0.31 -19.49
N GLN A 236 -9.20 -0.48 -20.55
CA GLN A 236 -8.41 -1.71 -20.77
C GLN A 236 -6.94 -1.39 -21.01
N HIS A 237 -6.59 -0.48 -21.93
CA HIS A 237 -5.19 -0.10 -22.16
C HIS A 237 -4.54 0.50 -20.90
N SER A 238 -5.28 1.33 -20.15
CA SER A 238 -4.80 1.84 -18.87
C SER A 238 -4.54 0.71 -17.88
N GLY A 239 -5.46 -0.24 -17.76
CA GLY A 239 -5.33 -1.42 -16.90
C GLY A 239 -4.11 -2.26 -17.26
N ASP A 240 -3.91 -2.56 -18.54
CA ASP A 240 -2.77 -3.37 -19.03
C ASP A 240 -1.43 -2.68 -18.73
N ILE A 241 -1.33 -1.37 -18.99
CA ILE A 241 -0.12 -0.58 -18.68
C ILE A 241 0.16 -0.57 -17.18
N LEU A 242 -0.85 -0.34 -16.34
CA LEU A 242 -0.70 -0.29 -14.90
C LEU A 242 -0.39 -1.66 -14.31
N ALA A 243 -0.85 -2.74 -14.92
CA ALA A 243 -0.47 -4.11 -14.56
C ALA A 243 1.02 -4.36 -14.82
N ILE A 244 1.52 -4.00 -16.01
CA ILE A 244 2.94 -4.10 -16.36
C ILE A 244 3.76 -3.21 -15.41
N ALA A 245 3.30 -2.00 -15.12
CA ALA A 245 3.93 -1.11 -14.15
C ALA A 245 4.00 -1.74 -12.76
N THR A 246 2.96 -2.46 -12.33
CA THR A 246 2.96 -3.15 -11.04
C THR A 246 4.03 -4.24 -10.98
N VAL A 247 4.25 -4.98 -12.08
CA VAL A 247 5.35 -5.96 -12.19
C VAL A 247 6.72 -5.26 -12.19
N MET A 248 6.84 -4.08 -12.82
CA MET A 248 8.07 -3.25 -12.75
C MET A 248 8.44 -2.85 -11.32
N GLY A 249 7.47 -2.80 -10.40
CA GLY A 249 7.76 -2.63 -8.97
C GLY A 249 8.68 -3.71 -8.40
N ILE A 250 8.64 -4.93 -8.92
CA ILE A 250 9.58 -6.00 -8.51
C ILE A 250 11.01 -5.63 -8.92
N ALA A 251 11.17 -5.11 -10.15
CA ALA A 251 12.48 -4.66 -10.63
C ALA A 251 13.02 -3.48 -9.79
N GLY A 252 12.13 -2.56 -9.36
CA GLY A 252 12.50 -1.45 -8.47
C GLY A 252 13.07 -1.95 -7.13
N ALA A 253 12.35 -2.85 -6.46
CA ALA A 253 12.78 -3.43 -5.19
C ALA A 253 14.08 -4.24 -5.34
N ALA A 254 14.21 -5.04 -6.40
CA ALA A 254 15.43 -5.79 -6.71
C ALA A 254 16.62 -4.86 -6.96
N SER A 255 16.41 -3.78 -7.73
CA SER A 255 17.46 -2.79 -8.00
C SER A 255 17.93 -2.10 -6.72
N ALA A 256 17.03 -1.74 -5.80
CA ALA A 256 17.39 -1.18 -4.51
C ALA A 256 18.29 -2.13 -3.70
N SER A 257 17.98 -3.43 -3.72
CA SER A 257 18.76 -4.45 -3.02
C SER A 257 20.14 -4.69 -3.64
N LEU A 258 20.24 -4.70 -4.98
CA LEU A 258 21.48 -4.99 -5.71
C LEU A 258 22.45 -3.80 -5.74
N ILE A 259 21.90 -2.58 -5.87
CA ILE A 259 22.69 -1.36 -6.01
C ILE A 259 22.96 -0.71 -4.66
N GLY A 260 22.11 -0.98 -3.66
CA GLY A 260 22.16 -0.36 -2.34
C GLY A 260 23.47 -0.54 -1.59
N THR A 261 24.25 -1.57 -1.93
CA THR A 261 25.59 -1.82 -1.37
C THR A 261 26.73 -1.20 -2.19
N ARG A 262 26.45 -0.71 -3.41
CA ARG A 262 27.48 -0.23 -4.35
C ARG A 262 27.57 1.28 -4.42
N LEU A 263 26.48 1.99 -4.16
CA LEU A 263 26.40 3.44 -4.24
C LEU A 263 26.00 4.06 -2.90
N PRO A 264 26.46 5.29 -2.60
CA PRO A 264 26.04 6.00 -1.41
C PRO A 264 24.51 6.15 -1.35
N ARG A 265 23.90 5.80 -0.22
CA ARG A 265 22.44 5.87 -0.02
C ARG A 265 21.84 7.25 -0.36
N GLY A 266 22.60 8.34 -0.12
CA GLY A 266 22.18 9.69 -0.47
C GLY A 266 21.97 9.90 -1.97
N VAL A 267 22.86 9.36 -2.79
CA VAL A 267 22.79 9.42 -4.25
C VAL A 267 21.57 8.62 -4.74
N LEU A 268 21.38 7.41 -4.18
CA LEU A 268 20.23 6.56 -4.54
C LEU A 268 18.88 7.21 -4.18
N LEU A 269 18.80 7.83 -3.00
CA LEU A 269 17.62 8.60 -2.60
C LEU A 269 17.38 9.76 -3.58
N LEU A 270 18.39 10.58 -3.84
CA LEU A 270 18.27 11.71 -4.76
C LEU A 270 17.77 11.26 -6.13
N LEU A 271 18.43 10.27 -6.74
CA LEU A 271 18.04 9.74 -8.04
C LEU A 271 16.61 9.17 -8.03
N GLY A 272 16.27 8.36 -7.02
CA GLY A 272 14.93 7.77 -6.88
C GLY A 272 13.85 8.84 -6.78
N TYR A 273 14.01 9.83 -5.93
CA TYR A 273 13.03 10.91 -5.75
C TYR A 273 12.90 11.82 -6.97
N LEU A 274 14.02 12.15 -7.63
CA LEU A 274 13.98 12.92 -8.88
C LEU A 274 13.28 12.16 -10.00
N LEU A 275 13.55 10.85 -10.13
CA LEU A 275 12.85 9.99 -11.08
C LEU A 275 11.36 9.87 -10.75
N MET A 276 10.98 9.80 -9.45
CA MET A 276 9.58 9.80 -9.04
C MET A 276 8.89 11.12 -9.40
N ALA A 277 9.52 12.27 -9.10
CA ALA A 277 8.97 13.57 -9.46
C ALA A 277 8.82 13.70 -10.98
N ALA A 278 9.82 13.24 -11.75
CA ALA A 278 9.76 13.20 -13.22
C ALA A 278 8.62 12.29 -13.71
N ALA A 279 8.44 11.11 -13.12
CA ALA A 279 7.34 10.19 -13.45
C ALA A 279 5.97 10.84 -13.25
N VAL A 280 5.78 11.57 -12.14
CA VAL A 280 4.55 12.32 -11.87
C VAL A 280 4.36 13.46 -12.88
N LEU A 281 5.41 14.20 -13.19
CA LEU A 281 5.34 15.32 -14.16
C LEU A 281 5.14 14.85 -15.61
N LEU A 282 5.59 13.65 -15.98
CA LEU A 282 5.28 13.04 -17.28
C LEU A 282 3.78 12.81 -17.49
N LEU A 283 2.98 12.72 -16.42
CA LEU A 283 1.52 12.63 -16.50
C LEU A 283 0.85 13.98 -16.79
N PHE A 284 1.59 15.09 -16.72
CA PHE A 284 1.02 16.45 -16.86
C PHE A 284 0.40 16.70 -18.24
N GLY A 285 -0.73 17.38 -18.26
CA GLY A 285 -1.51 17.62 -19.47
C GLY A 285 -2.28 16.37 -19.90
N LYS A 286 -2.45 16.20 -21.20
CA LYS A 286 -3.06 14.98 -21.78
C LYS A 286 -1.96 14.08 -22.33
N PRO A 287 -1.43 13.12 -21.56
CA PRO A 287 -0.33 12.29 -22.02
C PRO A 287 -0.77 11.38 -23.16
N ALA A 288 0.01 11.31 -24.23
CA ALA A 288 -0.13 10.23 -25.22
C ALA A 288 0.16 8.87 -24.57
N LEU A 289 -0.33 7.78 -25.15
CA LEU A 289 -0.23 6.42 -24.61
C LEU A 289 1.19 6.05 -24.16
N LEU A 290 2.20 6.33 -24.98
CA LEU A 290 3.60 6.03 -24.66
C LEU A 290 4.09 6.83 -23.43
N ARG A 291 3.75 8.12 -23.35
CA ARG A 291 4.13 8.97 -22.23
C ARG A 291 3.45 8.52 -20.93
N PHE A 292 2.18 8.13 -21.01
CA PHE A 292 1.45 7.54 -19.89
C PHE A 292 2.10 6.23 -19.43
N ALA A 293 2.45 5.35 -20.37
CA ALA A 293 3.11 4.08 -20.06
C ALA A 293 4.46 4.30 -19.36
N LEU A 294 5.32 5.17 -19.91
CA LEU A 294 6.61 5.50 -19.31
C LEU A 294 6.45 6.09 -17.91
N ALA A 295 5.49 6.99 -17.72
CA ALA A 295 5.20 7.58 -16.43
C ALA A 295 4.77 6.51 -15.41
N ALA A 296 3.85 5.63 -15.77
CA ALA A 296 3.35 4.58 -14.90
C ALA A 296 4.44 3.55 -14.51
N LEU A 297 5.26 3.15 -15.48
CA LEU A 297 6.40 2.23 -15.27
C LEU A 297 7.43 2.84 -14.31
N LEU A 298 7.84 4.09 -14.55
CA LEU A 298 8.79 4.82 -13.69
C LEU A 298 8.19 5.05 -12.29
N PHE A 299 6.92 5.40 -12.20
CA PHE A 299 6.23 5.62 -10.93
C PHE A 299 6.25 4.37 -10.04
N LYS A 300 5.89 3.22 -10.59
CA LYS A 300 5.89 1.96 -9.82
C LYS A 300 7.30 1.46 -9.50
N PHE A 301 8.22 1.58 -10.44
CA PHE A 301 9.63 1.26 -10.22
C PHE A 301 10.21 2.08 -9.07
N THR A 302 10.06 3.41 -9.11
CA THR A 302 10.61 4.32 -8.11
C THR A 302 9.93 4.17 -6.76
N TRP A 303 8.61 3.91 -6.71
CA TRP A 303 7.90 3.62 -5.47
C TRP A 303 8.59 2.52 -4.66
N THR A 304 8.82 1.38 -5.28
CA THR A 304 9.40 0.20 -4.62
C THR A 304 10.93 0.30 -4.45
N PHE A 305 11.60 1.08 -5.30
CA PHE A 305 13.02 1.39 -5.19
C PHE A 305 13.33 2.29 -3.97
N ILE A 306 12.54 3.35 -3.76
CA ILE A 306 12.79 4.34 -2.69
C ILE A 306 12.44 3.78 -1.31
N LEU A 307 11.40 2.96 -1.18
CA LEU A 307 10.89 2.49 0.11
C LEU A 307 11.96 1.83 1.00
N PRO A 308 12.75 0.85 0.53
CA PRO A 308 13.80 0.23 1.36
C PRO A 308 14.86 1.25 1.82
N LEU A 309 15.17 2.23 0.98
CA LEU A 309 16.16 3.27 1.29
C LEU A 309 15.67 4.21 2.40
N ILE A 310 14.39 4.60 2.36
CA ILE A 310 13.77 5.40 3.44
C ILE A 310 13.75 4.62 4.74
N LEU A 311 13.28 3.36 4.69
CA LEU A 311 13.20 2.51 5.89
C LEU A 311 14.58 2.28 6.50
N ALA A 312 15.63 2.13 5.70
CA ALA A 312 16.99 2.04 6.17
C ALA A 312 17.46 3.35 6.86
N CYS A 313 17.08 4.54 6.35
CA CYS A 313 17.36 5.80 7.03
C CYS A 313 16.65 5.89 8.39
N LEU A 314 15.41 5.41 8.50
CA LEU A 314 14.68 5.38 9.78
C LEU A 314 15.29 4.40 10.78
N ALA A 315 15.78 3.24 10.29
CA ALA A 315 16.47 2.27 11.14
C ALA A 315 17.78 2.83 11.73
N ASP A 316 18.52 3.65 10.97
CA ASP A 316 19.71 4.34 11.47
C ASP A 316 19.40 5.40 12.55
N LEU A 317 18.17 5.95 12.56
CA LEU A 317 17.73 6.93 13.56
C LEU A 317 17.26 6.30 14.88
N ASP A 318 16.76 5.07 14.82
CA ASP A 318 16.20 4.39 15.99
C ASP A 318 16.48 2.89 15.97
N HIS A 319 17.49 2.49 16.72
CA HIS A 319 17.84 1.08 16.93
C HIS A 319 16.84 0.32 17.83
N SER A 320 15.90 1.03 18.48
CA SER A 320 14.86 0.39 19.32
C SER A 320 13.74 -0.26 18.50
N GLY A 321 13.65 0.03 17.20
CA GLY A 321 12.60 -0.46 16.30
C GLY A 321 11.24 0.25 16.46
N LYS A 322 11.11 1.26 17.33
CA LYS A 322 9.86 2.00 17.52
C LYS A 322 9.48 2.80 16.28
N LEU A 323 10.47 3.47 15.64
CA LEU A 323 10.23 4.20 14.40
C LEU A 323 9.83 3.27 13.27
N MET A 324 10.43 2.07 13.20
CA MET A 324 10.06 1.08 12.19
C MET A 324 8.62 0.59 12.38
N ASN A 325 8.20 0.35 13.63
CA ASN A 325 6.81 -0.02 13.93
C ASN A 325 5.84 1.13 13.64
N ALA A 326 6.22 2.37 13.95
CA ALA A 326 5.42 3.55 13.63
C ALA A 326 5.32 3.79 12.11
N SER A 327 6.35 3.42 11.33
CA SER A 327 6.37 3.62 9.88
C SER A 327 5.20 2.94 9.18
N ASN A 328 4.79 1.74 9.60
CA ASN A 328 3.63 1.06 9.01
C ASN A 328 2.33 1.86 9.18
N LEU A 329 2.11 2.45 10.36
CA LEU A 329 0.94 3.29 10.62
C LEU A 329 1.03 4.60 9.81
N VAL A 330 2.23 5.18 9.68
CA VAL A 330 2.48 6.40 8.91
C VAL A 330 2.30 6.16 7.42
N ILE A 331 2.79 5.04 6.89
CA ILE A 331 2.56 4.59 5.50
C ILE A 331 1.05 4.50 5.23
N GLY A 332 0.32 3.78 6.10
CA GLY A 332 -1.12 3.65 5.96
C GLY A 332 -1.85 4.99 6.10
N GLY A 333 -1.42 5.87 6.99
CA GLY A 333 -1.93 7.24 7.14
C GLY A 333 -1.71 8.08 5.88
N GLY A 334 -0.51 8.03 5.28
CA GLY A 334 -0.20 8.72 4.03
C GLY A 334 -1.06 8.22 2.87
N LEU A 335 -1.19 6.89 2.73
CA LEU A 335 -2.07 6.27 1.73
C LEU A 335 -3.54 6.64 1.94
N ALA A 336 -3.99 6.85 3.18
CA ALA A 336 -5.35 7.31 3.48
C ALA A 336 -5.55 8.79 3.16
N ILE A 337 -4.63 9.66 3.56
CA ILE A 337 -4.73 11.11 3.35
C ILE A 337 -4.60 11.47 1.87
N GLY A 338 -3.71 10.80 1.15
CA GLY A 338 -3.38 11.10 -0.25
C GLY A 338 -4.60 11.18 -1.18
N PRO A 339 -5.46 10.16 -1.26
CA PRO A 339 -6.64 10.19 -2.13
C PRO A 339 -7.62 11.32 -1.80
N ALA A 340 -7.86 11.61 -0.50
CA ALA A 340 -8.75 12.70 -0.10
C ALA A 340 -8.23 14.07 -0.54
N LEU A 341 -6.92 14.33 -0.37
CA LEU A 341 -6.30 15.56 -0.85
C LEU A 341 -6.34 15.63 -2.37
N ALA A 342 -5.98 14.54 -3.04
CA ALA A 342 -5.97 14.44 -4.50
C ALA A 342 -7.34 14.74 -5.10
N GLY A 343 -8.40 14.13 -4.57
CA GLY A 343 -9.77 14.36 -5.03
C GLY A 343 -10.19 15.83 -4.92
N ARG A 344 -9.86 16.49 -3.80
CA ARG A 344 -10.13 17.92 -3.59
C ARG A 344 -9.32 18.82 -4.53
N LEU A 345 -8.04 18.49 -4.76
CA LEU A 345 -7.19 19.24 -5.70
C LEU A 345 -7.71 19.13 -7.14
N ILE A 346 -8.16 17.95 -7.57
CA ILE A 346 -8.75 17.73 -8.89
C ILE A 346 -10.05 18.55 -9.04
N GLU A 347 -10.91 18.51 -8.01
CA GLU A 347 -12.19 19.22 -8.04
C GLU A 347 -11.99 20.75 -8.04
N ALA A 348 -11.09 21.24 -7.21
CA ALA A 348 -10.78 22.68 -7.12
C ALA A 348 -10.15 23.26 -8.40
N SER A 349 -9.36 22.46 -9.13
CA SER A 349 -8.68 22.91 -10.37
C SER A 349 -9.44 22.54 -11.65
N GLY A 350 -10.50 21.76 -11.55
CA GLY A 350 -11.23 21.24 -12.72
C GLY A 350 -10.39 20.26 -13.56
N GLY A 351 -9.31 19.70 -13.01
CA GLY A 351 -8.42 18.80 -13.72
C GLY A 351 -7.27 18.27 -12.86
N PHE A 352 -6.33 17.55 -13.48
CA PHE A 352 -5.28 16.83 -12.74
C PHE A 352 -4.02 17.69 -12.49
N SER A 353 -3.92 18.90 -13.03
CA SER A 353 -2.70 19.71 -12.98
C SER A 353 -2.26 20.03 -11.57
N LEU A 354 -3.19 20.48 -10.71
CA LEU A 354 -2.87 20.85 -9.34
C LEU A 354 -2.49 19.62 -8.49
N LEU A 355 -3.13 18.47 -8.73
CA LEU A 355 -2.72 17.20 -8.12
C LEU A 355 -1.29 16.85 -8.47
N LEU A 356 -0.92 16.89 -9.76
CA LEU A 356 0.40 16.45 -10.23
C LEU A 356 1.52 17.37 -9.75
N LEU A 357 1.29 18.69 -9.80
CA LEU A 357 2.25 19.68 -9.28
C LEU A 357 2.41 19.55 -7.77
N GLY A 358 1.30 19.42 -7.04
CA GLY A 358 1.29 19.21 -5.60
C GLY A 358 1.99 17.91 -5.20
N ALA A 359 1.73 16.81 -5.92
CA ALA A 359 2.37 15.53 -5.67
C ALA A 359 3.88 15.58 -5.94
N ALA A 360 4.32 16.22 -7.02
CA ALA A 360 5.74 16.42 -7.30
C ALA A 360 6.41 17.28 -6.21
N ALA A 361 5.76 18.38 -5.79
CA ALA A 361 6.27 19.26 -4.73
C ALA A 361 6.37 18.52 -3.37
N ILE A 362 5.34 17.77 -2.99
CA ILE A 362 5.34 16.96 -1.75
C ILE A 362 6.40 15.86 -1.83
N THR A 363 6.60 15.24 -2.99
CA THR A 363 7.68 14.25 -3.20
C THR A 363 9.05 14.89 -2.96
N LEU A 364 9.31 16.06 -3.52
CA LEU A 364 10.57 16.78 -3.31
C LEU A 364 10.73 17.27 -1.86
N LEU A 365 9.64 17.71 -1.22
CA LEU A 365 9.65 18.03 0.21
C LEU A 365 10.04 16.81 1.05
N SER A 366 9.48 15.64 0.73
CA SER A 366 9.85 14.37 1.38
C SER A 366 11.35 14.07 1.22
N LEU A 367 11.94 14.32 0.03
CA LEU A 367 13.38 14.20 -0.18
C LEU A 367 14.18 15.11 0.75
N VAL A 368 13.81 16.38 0.83
CA VAL A 368 14.48 17.35 1.73
C VAL A 368 14.41 16.89 3.18
N MET A 369 13.23 16.45 3.63
CA MET A 369 13.02 15.98 5.00
C MET A 369 13.84 14.73 5.32
N ILE A 370 13.88 13.73 4.41
CA ILE A 370 14.64 12.50 4.66
C ILE A 370 16.14 12.74 4.64
N VAL A 371 16.64 13.64 3.78
CA VAL A 371 18.06 14.03 3.76
C VAL A 371 18.42 14.78 5.03
N ALA A 372 17.60 15.74 5.47
CA ALA A 372 17.81 16.51 6.69
C ALA A 372 17.72 15.66 7.99
N SER A 373 17.00 14.54 7.95
CA SER A 373 16.88 13.62 9.07
C SER A 373 18.16 12.80 9.32
N ARG A 374 19.04 12.68 8.32
CA ARG A 374 20.23 11.80 8.42
C ARG A 374 21.20 12.29 9.49
N PRO A 375 21.86 11.38 10.23
CA PRO A 375 22.97 11.76 11.09
C PRO A 375 24.09 12.38 10.23
N HIS A 376 24.69 13.49 10.70
CA HIS A 376 25.94 13.95 10.10
C HIS A 376 26.98 12.88 10.37
N SER A 377 27.55 12.27 9.34
CA SER A 377 28.82 11.56 9.51
C SER A 377 29.83 12.61 9.97
N PRO A 378 30.60 12.37 11.04
CA PRO A 378 31.75 13.20 11.30
C PRO A 378 32.64 13.10 10.04
N THR A 379 32.78 14.18 9.35
CA THR A 379 33.75 14.30 8.25
C THR A 379 35.11 14.01 8.87
N GLU A 380 35.81 13.05 8.34
CA GLU A 380 37.26 12.85 8.55
C GLU A 380 37.99 14.19 8.31
N LEU A 381 38.21 14.93 9.37
CA LEU A 381 39.14 16.03 9.44
C LEU A 381 39.98 15.79 10.70
N GLU A 382 40.81 14.79 10.69
CA GLU A 382 42.10 14.85 11.35
C GLU A 382 43.19 14.74 10.28
N PRO A 383 43.83 15.86 9.92
CA PRO A 383 45.16 15.79 9.32
C PRO A 383 46.16 15.47 10.42
N VAL A 384 46.91 14.42 10.20
CA VAL A 384 48.19 14.12 10.91
C VAL A 384 49.20 15.22 10.64
#